data_3afc6703c5dd78aab8a8fdc2f102b89b
#
_entry.id   3afc6703c5dd78aab8a8fdc2f102b89b
#
_cell.length_a   1.000
_cell.length_b   1.000
_cell.length_c   1.000
_cell.angle_alpha   90.00
_cell.angle_beta   90.00
_cell.angle_gamma   90.00
#
_symmetry.space_group_name_H-M   'P 1'
#
loop_
_entity.id
_entity.type
_entity.pdbx_description
1 polymer ?
#
loop_
_entity_poly.entity_id
_entity_poly.type
_entity_poly.pdbx_seq_one_letter_code
_entity_poly.pdbx_strand_id
1 'polypeptide(L)'
;MNPTLGASYFRLHLLRRFGIATILFFVSSCSILPATENLEIYQLPVAESASHSSGDSLSWTLRLATPYSSYITDSPRVLALRQGNQLSSYKGIRWSDPAPVLLRNRLVAAFRADGRFNSVSNGNSSNNLATDLELGGDLSAFQVEYTNDGPQATIRFYATLSQPLRNRIVAARSFEVSEPVQSRGTSEIITAFGLSADRLAAEIIEWTTRQGMALQTGAKE
;
A
#
# COMPACT_ATOMS: atom_id res chain seq x y z
N MET A 1 30.01 5.10 84.62
CA MET A 1 30.42 4.96 83.22
C MET A 1 29.33 4.15 82.50
N ASN A 2 28.50 4.76 81.73
CA ASN A 2 27.32 4.12 81.07
C ASN A 2 27.70 3.61 79.66
N PRO A 3 27.60 2.32 79.39
CA PRO A 3 27.97 1.71 78.12
C PRO A 3 26.85 1.69 77.02
N THR A 4 25.76 2.50 77.21
CA THR A 4 24.56 2.36 76.35
C THR A 4 24.52 3.29 75.12
N LEU A 5 25.44 4.24 74.98
CA LEU A 5 25.45 5.24 73.91
C LEU A 5 26.07 4.72 72.57
N GLY A 6 26.93 3.70 72.59
CA GLY A 6 27.61 3.19 71.41
C GLY A 6 26.73 2.32 70.46
N ALA A 7 25.74 1.63 71.04
CA ALA A 7 24.87 0.71 70.28
C ALA A 7 23.83 1.41 69.38
N SER A 8 23.39 2.60 69.76
CA SER A 8 22.38 3.36 69.01
C SER A 8 22.94 3.98 67.74
N TYR A 9 24.17 4.45 67.74
CA TYR A 9 24.82 5.03 66.55
C TYR A 9 25.16 3.95 65.51
N PHE A 10 25.55 2.77 65.95
CA PHE A 10 25.86 1.65 65.05
C PHE A 10 24.60 1.16 64.29
N ARG A 11 23.46 1.07 64.97
CA ARG A 11 22.19 0.66 64.36
C ARG A 11 21.69 1.71 63.39
N LEU A 12 21.86 3.00 63.68
CA LEU A 12 21.41 4.10 62.80
C LEU A 12 22.20 4.14 61.47
N HIS A 13 23.51 3.90 61.55
CA HIS A 13 24.37 3.80 60.35
C HIS A 13 24.10 2.54 59.52
N LEU A 14 23.75 1.44 60.15
CA LEU A 14 23.40 0.19 59.45
C LEU A 14 22.04 0.36 58.69
N LEU A 15 21.02 0.92 59.31
CA LEU A 15 19.73 1.21 58.73
C LEU A 15 19.84 2.21 57.57
N ARG A 16 20.67 3.23 57.70
CA ARG A 16 20.93 4.21 56.63
C ARG A 16 21.65 3.63 55.45
N ARG A 17 22.59 2.70 55.64
CA ARG A 17 23.29 2.00 54.57
C ARG A 17 22.36 1.00 53.86
N PHE A 18 21.52 0.29 54.61
CA PHE A 18 20.50 -0.61 54.03
C PHE A 18 19.46 0.15 53.25
N GLY A 19 18.97 1.30 53.73
CA GLY A 19 18.00 2.16 53.02
C GLY A 19 18.55 2.70 51.69
N ILE A 20 19.81 3.13 51.64
CA ILE A 20 20.47 3.63 50.44
C ILE A 20 20.70 2.49 49.44
N ALA A 21 21.09 1.26 49.86
CA ALA A 21 21.28 0.12 49.01
C ALA A 21 19.95 -0.35 48.37
N THR A 22 18.83 -0.29 49.12
CA THR A 22 17.49 -0.64 48.62
C THR A 22 16.98 0.36 47.57
N ILE A 23 17.25 1.66 47.77
CA ILE A 23 16.85 2.72 46.82
C ILE A 23 17.65 2.60 45.51
N LEU A 24 18.96 2.28 45.56
CA LEU A 24 19.78 2.05 44.36
C LEU A 24 19.30 0.84 43.54
N PHE A 25 18.74 -0.19 44.17
CA PHE A 25 18.25 -1.38 43.47
C PHE A 25 16.95 -1.12 42.67
N PHE A 26 16.14 -0.16 43.09
CA PHE A 26 14.89 0.22 42.41
C PHE A 26 15.12 1.13 41.20
N VAL A 27 16.26 1.79 41.04
CA VAL A 27 16.55 2.69 39.92
C VAL A 27 17.09 1.93 38.71
N SER A 28 17.51 0.67 38.84
CA SER A 28 18.10 -0.15 37.78
C SER A 28 17.09 -0.85 36.88
N SER A 29 15.78 -0.76 37.16
CA SER A 29 14.75 -1.56 36.47
C SER A 29 14.02 -0.85 35.31
N CYS A 30 14.42 0.35 34.92
CA CYS A 30 13.76 1.11 33.85
C CYS A 30 14.64 1.34 32.62
N SER A 31 15.25 0.28 32.08
CA SER A 31 16.03 0.40 30.83
C SER A 31 15.72 -0.69 29.82
N ILE A 32 14.44 -1.08 29.71
CA ILE A 32 13.96 -1.83 28.54
C ILE A 32 13.29 -0.80 27.64
N LEU A 33 14.08 0.07 27.00
CA LEU A 33 13.60 0.75 25.79
C LEU A 33 13.54 -0.36 24.72
N PRO A 34 12.35 -0.61 24.12
CA PRO A 34 12.30 -1.48 22.96
C PRO A 34 13.22 -0.86 21.91
N ALA A 35 14.15 -1.67 21.39
CA ALA A 35 14.95 -1.26 20.24
C ALA A 35 13.99 -0.80 19.15
N THR A 36 14.13 0.42 18.70
CA THR A 36 13.34 0.96 17.59
C THR A 36 13.73 0.12 16.38
N GLU A 37 12.89 -0.83 15.97
CA GLU A 37 13.09 -1.57 14.73
C GLU A 37 13.16 -0.53 13.61
N ASN A 38 14.25 -0.51 12.85
CA ASN A 38 14.39 0.36 11.69
C ASN A 38 13.26 0.02 10.72
N LEU A 39 12.33 0.94 10.54
CA LEU A 39 11.20 0.79 9.63
C LEU A 39 11.65 1.23 8.23
N GLU A 40 11.76 0.28 7.32
CA GLU A 40 12.06 0.53 5.91
C GLU A 40 10.77 0.90 5.16
N ILE A 41 10.82 2.00 4.40
CA ILE A 41 9.68 2.51 3.64
C ILE A 41 9.94 2.29 2.16
N TYR A 42 9.00 1.62 1.48
CA TYR A 42 9.09 1.29 0.07
C TYR A 42 8.04 2.03 -0.75
N GLN A 43 8.43 2.46 -1.93
CA GLN A 43 7.52 2.88 -2.99
C GLN A 43 7.21 1.69 -3.89
N LEU A 44 6.07 1.74 -4.59
CA LEU A 44 5.79 0.75 -5.61
C LEU A 44 6.73 0.99 -6.81
N PRO A 45 7.58 0.02 -7.18
CA PRO A 45 8.50 0.20 -8.30
C PRO A 45 7.75 0.50 -9.60
N VAL A 46 8.33 1.35 -10.42
CA VAL A 46 7.82 1.70 -11.75
C VAL A 46 8.72 0.99 -12.76
N ALA A 47 8.14 0.19 -13.66
CA ALA A 47 8.91 -0.32 -14.80
C ALA A 47 9.35 0.85 -15.67
N GLU A 48 10.59 0.78 -16.16
CA GLU A 48 11.06 1.72 -17.17
C GLU A 48 10.21 1.55 -18.43
N SER A 49 9.41 2.59 -18.71
CA SER A 49 8.73 2.90 -19.97
C SER A 49 8.14 1.75 -20.79
N ALA A 50 6.86 1.52 -20.63
CA ALA A 50 6.07 1.08 -21.76
C ALA A 50 6.10 2.21 -22.81
N SER A 51 6.68 1.93 -23.96
CA SER A 51 6.73 2.80 -25.13
C SER A 51 5.31 3.24 -25.52
N HIS A 52 5.18 4.49 -25.94
CA HIS A 52 3.96 5.05 -26.52
C HIS A 52 3.35 4.08 -27.53
N SER A 53 2.15 3.65 -27.30
CA SER A 53 1.41 2.93 -28.34
C SER A 53 1.04 3.92 -29.44
N SER A 54 1.49 3.67 -30.65
CA SER A 54 1.11 4.40 -31.87
C SER A 54 -0.31 4.04 -32.30
N GLY A 55 -1.28 4.15 -31.38
CA GLY A 55 -2.69 3.89 -31.63
C GLY A 55 -3.50 5.17 -31.77
N ASP A 56 -4.75 5.04 -32.27
CA ASP A 56 -5.70 6.14 -32.38
C ASP A 56 -5.92 6.80 -31.03
N SER A 57 -5.76 8.14 -30.98
CA SER A 57 -5.99 8.92 -29.79
C SER A 57 -7.50 9.04 -29.50
N LEU A 58 -7.87 8.96 -28.23
CA LEU A 58 -9.22 9.21 -27.75
C LEU A 58 -9.35 10.69 -27.34
N SER A 59 -10.43 11.33 -27.76
CA SER A 59 -10.74 12.70 -27.34
C SER A 59 -11.20 12.81 -25.89
N TRP A 60 -11.34 11.67 -25.19
CA TRP A 60 -11.85 11.59 -23.82
C TRP A 60 -10.84 12.04 -22.78
N THR A 61 -11.32 12.75 -21.76
CA THR A 61 -10.61 12.99 -20.51
C THR A 61 -10.92 11.85 -19.54
N LEU A 62 -9.88 11.28 -18.91
CA LEU A 62 -9.98 10.17 -17.96
C LEU A 62 -9.57 10.61 -16.55
N ARG A 63 -10.43 10.39 -15.57
CA ARG A 63 -10.11 10.52 -14.16
C ARG A 63 -9.97 9.14 -13.54
N LEU A 64 -8.89 8.95 -12.75
CA LEU A 64 -8.71 7.74 -11.94
C LEU A 64 -9.05 8.07 -10.49
N ALA A 65 -10.12 7.46 -9.98
CA ALA A 65 -10.51 7.55 -8.59
C ALA A 65 -9.63 6.63 -7.74
N THR A 66 -9.44 6.99 -6.46
CA THR A 66 -8.82 6.06 -5.51
C THR A 66 -9.76 4.88 -5.29
N PRO A 67 -9.33 3.63 -5.52
CA PRO A 67 -10.16 2.47 -5.29
C PRO A 67 -10.66 2.38 -3.84
N TYR A 68 -11.87 1.91 -3.65
CA TYR A 68 -12.33 1.48 -2.34
C TYR A 68 -11.60 0.20 -1.94
N SER A 69 -11.34 0.02 -0.65
CA SER A 69 -10.79 -1.23 -0.12
C SER A 69 -11.17 -1.44 1.34
N SER A 70 -10.90 -2.63 1.86
CA SER A 70 -11.07 -2.92 3.28
C SER A 70 -10.08 -2.11 4.13
N TYR A 71 -10.42 -1.85 5.39
CA TYR A 71 -9.58 -1.10 6.33
C TYR A 71 -8.14 -1.64 6.44
N ILE A 72 -7.94 -2.95 6.35
CA ILE A 72 -6.62 -3.55 6.43
C ILE A 72 -5.80 -3.31 5.15
N THR A 73 -6.45 -3.30 3.99
CA THR A 73 -5.83 -3.03 2.69
C THR A 73 -5.62 -1.52 2.49
N ASP A 74 -6.52 -0.67 3.01
CA ASP A 74 -6.36 0.79 3.05
C ASP A 74 -5.37 1.20 4.14
N SER A 75 -4.18 0.64 4.08
CA SER A 75 -3.10 0.92 5.02
C SER A 75 -1.74 0.79 4.31
N PRO A 76 -0.68 1.40 4.86
CA PRO A 76 0.67 1.28 4.29
C PRO A 76 1.35 -0.05 4.64
N ARG A 77 0.63 -1.06 5.10
CA ARG A 77 1.21 -2.36 5.46
C ARG A 77 1.48 -3.20 4.23
N VAL A 78 2.63 -3.86 4.19
CA VAL A 78 2.88 -4.94 3.23
C VAL A 78 2.21 -6.19 3.77
N LEU A 79 1.10 -6.59 3.16
CA LEU A 79 0.24 -7.66 3.64
C LEU A 79 0.66 -9.03 3.12
N ALA A 80 0.38 -10.07 3.89
CA ALA A 80 0.56 -11.46 3.52
C ALA A 80 -0.67 -12.29 3.92
N LEU A 81 -1.23 -13.04 2.99
CA LEU A 81 -2.28 -14.02 3.18
C LEU A 81 -1.68 -15.42 3.28
N ARG A 82 -1.82 -16.05 4.44
CA ARG A 82 -1.34 -17.40 4.70
C ARG A 82 -2.47 -18.42 4.53
N GLN A 83 -2.12 -19.70 4.54
CA GLN A 83 -3.09 -20.79 4.55
C GLN A 83 -4.13 -20.58 5.66
N GLY A 84 -5.39 -20.94 5.42
CA GLY A 84 -6.50 -20.75 6.35
C GLY A 84 -7.03 -19.31 6.43
N ASN A 85 -6.81 -18.49 5.39
CA ASN A 85 -7.28 -17.11 5.29
C ASN A 85 -6.73 -16.17 6.39
N GLN A 86 -5.58 -16.51 6.96
CA GLN A 86 -4.93 -15.68 7.96
C GLN A 86 -4.18 -14.51 7.30
N LEU A 87 -4.70 -13.31 7.47
CA LEU A 87 -4.04 -12.09 7.01
C LEU A 87 -3.06 -11.58 8.08
N SER A 88 -1.84 -11.29 7.66
CA SER A 88 -0.76 -10.75 8.49
C SER A 88 -0.03 -9.63 7.75
N SER A 89 0.91 -8.95 8.41
CA SER A 89 1.78 -7.97 7.77
C SER A 89 3.25 -8.34 7.99
N TYR A 90 4.09 -7.97 7.03
CA TYR A 90 5.54 -8.05 7.20
C TYR A 90 6.00 -7.03 8.25
N LYS A 91 6.91 -7.46 9.13
CA LYS A 91 7.51 -6.59 10.16
C LYS A 91 8.67 -5.79 9.57
N GLY A 92 8.93 -4.62 10.12
CA GLY A 92 10.08 -3.78 9.74
C GLY A 92 9.97 -3.11 8.38
N ILE A 93 8.91 -3.35 7.61
CA ILE A 93 8.69 -2.75 6.29
C ILE A 93 7.27 -2.20 6.13
N ARG A 94 7.14 -1.16 5.33
CA ARG A 94 5.84 -0.61 4.92
C ARG A 94 5.92 0.07 3.56
N TRP A 95 4.80 0.27 2.97
CA TRP A 95 4.62 1.15 1.81
C TRP A 95 4.73 2.63 2.22
N SER A 96 5.05 3.50 1.25
CA SER A 96 5.01 4.98 1.43
C SER A 96 3.60 5.49 1.64
N ASP A 97 2.62 4.84 1.04
CA ASP A 97 1.20 5.22 1.04
C ASP A 97 0.30 3.98 1.19
N PRO A 98 -0.99 4.14 1.52
CA PRO A 98 -1.96 3.04 1.45
C PRO A 98 -2.03 2.42 0.06
N ALA A 99 -2.24 1.10 -0.01
CA ALA A 99 -2.25 0.34 -1.26
C ALA A 99 -3.19 0.90 -2.35
N PRO A 100 -4.43 1.38 -2.05
CA PRO A 100 -5.29 1.99 -3.06
C PRO A 100 -4.69 3.26 -3.68
N VAL A 101 -3.96 4.05 -2.89
CA VAL A 101 -3.28 5.27 -3.37
C VAL A 101 -2.11 4.90 -4.28
N LEU A 102 -1.31 3.90 -3.88
CA LEU A 102 -0.20 3.39 -4.70
C LEU A 102 -0.70 2.88 -6.05
N LEU A 103 -1.75 2.04 -6.04
CA LEU A 103 -2.33 1.51 -7.28
C LEU A 103 -2.87 2.62 -8.17
N ARG A 104 -3.66 3.56 -7.63
CA ARG A 104 -4.16 4.71 -8.40
C ARG A 104 -3.00 5.49 -9.04
N ASN A 105 -1.99 5.83 -8.26
CA ASN A 105 -0.85 6.61 -8.76
C ASN A 105 -0.09 5.85 -9.85
N ARG A 106 0.06 4.53 -9.70
CA ARG A 106 0.67 3.66 -10.71
C ARG A 106 -0.12 3.63 -12.01
N LEU A 107 -1.46 3.48 -11.91
CA LEU A 107 -2.35 3.52 -13.06
C LEU A 107 -2.31 4.88 -13.77
N VAL A 108 -2.36 5.99 -13.01
CA VAL A 108 -2.24 7.35 -13.60
C VAL A 108 -0.95 7.49 -14.39
N ALA A 109 0.18 7.04 -13.83
CA ALA A 109 1.47 7.10 -14.53
C ALA A 109 1.46 6.25 -15.80
N ALA A 110 0.91 5.03 -15.74
CA ALA A 110 0.83 4.12 -16.88
C ALA A 110 -0.07 4.67 -18.00
N PHE A 111 -1.28 5.19 -17.68
CA PHE A 111 -2.18 5.81 -18.66
C PHE A 111 -1.57 7.05 -19.32
N ARG A 112 -0.81 7.86 -18.55
CA ARG A 112 -0.11 9.02 -19.11
C ARG A 112 1.03 8.61 -20.05
N ALA A 113 1.77 7.56 -19.70
CA ALA A 113 2.82 7.01 -20.56
C ALA A 113 2.26 6.37 -21.84
N ASP A 114 1.09 5.75 -21.77
CA ASP A 114 0.38 5.18 -22.92
C ASP A 114 -0.04 6.26 -23.94
N GLY A 115 -0.52 7.41 -23.48
CA GLY A 115 -0.78 8.60 -24.30
C GLY A 115 -2.04 8.56 -25.15
N ARG A 116 -2.83 7.48 -25.16
CA ARG A 116 -4.06 7.38 -25.99
C ARG A 116 -5.21 8.25 -25.48
N PHE A 117 -5.26 8.62 -24.21
CA PHE A 117 -6.27 9.54 -23.67
C PHE A 117 -5.79 10.98 -23.76
N ASN A 118 -6.69 11.91 -24.14
CA ASN A 118 -6.38 13.34 -24.27
C ASN A 118 -5.85 13.95 -22.96
N SER A 119 -6.41 13.55 -21.82
CA SER A 119 -5.94 13.96 -20.49
C SER A 119 -6.21 12.88 -19.46
N VAL A 120 -5.26 12.69 -18.51
CA VAL A 120 -5.38 11.74 -17.41
C VAL A 120 -5.11 12.42 -16.08
N SER A 121 -6.07 12.38 -15.16
CA SER A 121 -6.00 12.99 -13.83
C SER A 121 -6.23 11.98 -12.69
N ASN A 122 -5.75 12.30 -11.50
CA ASN A 122 -5.96 11.49 -10.28
C ASN A 122 -7.12 11.96 -9.39
N GLY A 123 -7.92 12.91 -9.89
CA GLY A 123 -9.06 13.45 -9.14
C GLY A 123 -8.73 14.34 -7.95
N ASN A 124 -7.46 14.51 -7.60
CA ASN A 124 -7.01 15.32 -6.45
C ASN A 124 -6.69 16.77 -6.85
N SER A 125 -6.77 17.12 -8.12
CA SER A 125 -6.56 18.50 -8.55
C SER A 125 -7.74 19.36 -8.08
N SER A 126 -7.45 20.52 -7.52
CA SER A 126 -8.40 21.53 -7.06
C SER A 126 -9.33 22.05 -8.17
N ASN A 127 -9.01 21.76 -9.40
CA ASN A 127 -9.87 22.01 -10.56
C ASN A 127 -10.81 20.80 -10.72
N ASN A 128 -12.02 20.93 -10.22
CA ASN A 128 -13.12 19.98 -10.41
C ASN A 128 -13.60 20.03 -11.88
N LEU A 129 -12.65 19.82 -12.81
CA LEU A 129 -12.95 19.85 -14.24
C LEU A 129 -13.87 18.69 -14.57
N ALA A 130 -14.87 18.98 -15.39
CA ALA A 130 -15.73 17.98 -15.96
C ALA A 130 -14.87 16.91 -16.65
N THR A 131 -15.10 15.64 -16.30
CA THR A 131 -14.37 14.52 -16.88
C THR A 131 -15.35 13.64 -17.64
N ASP A 132 -14.92 13.17 -18.81
CA ASP A 132 -15.78 12.36 -19.68
C ASP A 132 -15.92 10.94 -19.12
N LEU A 133 -14.81 10.38 -18.65
CA LEU A 133 -14.73 9.02 -18.13
C LEU A 133 -14.05 9.01 -16.76
N GLU A 134 -14.57 8.18 -15.87
CA GLU A 134 -13.96 7.88 -14.59
C GLU A 134 -13.72 6.38 -14.44
N LEU A 135 -12.50 6.02 -14.12
CA LEU A 135 -12.10 4.68 -13.74
C LEU A 135 -11.95 4.63 -12.21
N GLY A 136 -12.77 3.83 -11.57
CA GLY A 136 -12.75 3.55 -10.13
C GLY A 136 -12.99 2.08 -9.87
N GLY A 137 -13.37 1.72 -8.64
CA GLY A 137 -13.72 0.35 -8.28
C GLY A 137 -13.17 -0.10 -6.94
N ASP A 138 -13.04 -1.42 -6.75
CA ASP A 138 -12.72 -2.05 -5.48
C ASP A 138 -11.40 -2.81 -5.55
N LEU A 139 -10.45 -2.47 -4.68
CA LEU A 139 -9.20 -3.20 -4.48
C LEU A 139 -9.40 -4.24 -3.37
N SER A 140 -9.66 -5.49 -3.76
CA SER A 140 -9.94 -6.58 -2.83
C SER A 140 -8.70 -7.32 -2.34
N ALA A 141 -7.57 -7.26 -3.10
CA ALA A 141 -6.29 -7.80 -2.68
C ALA A 141 -5.13 -6.93 -3.16
N PHE A 142 -4.18 -6.69 -2.27
CA PHE A 142 -2.86 -6.13 -2.52
C PHE A 142 -1.90 -6.75 -1.49
N GLN A 143 -1.51 -8.00 -1.73
CA GLN A 143 -0.88 -8.84 -0.71
C GLN A 143 -0.03 -9.94 -1.31
N VAL A 144 0.91 -10.46 -0.52
CA VAL A 144 1.59 -11.71 -0.87
C VAL A 144 0.70 -12.89 -0.47
N GLU A 145 0.37 -13.75 -1.40
CA GLU A 145 -0.39 -14.98 -1.16
C GLU A 145 0.53 -16.19 -1.15
N TYR A 146 0.45 -16.99 -0.09
CA TYR A 146 1.21 -18.22 0.04
C TYR A 146 0.39 -19.37 -0.52
N THR A 147 0.72 -19.79 -1.73
CA THR A 147 0.09 -20.92 -2.45
C THR A 147 0.95 -22.17 -2.36
N ASN A 148 0.47 -23.28 -2.93
CA ASN A 148 1.25 -24.52 -3.05
C ASN A 148 2.50 -24.35 -3.94
N ASP A 149 2.44 -23.43 -4.92
CA ASP A 149 3.53 -23.11 -5.84
C ASP A 149 4.50 -22.06 -5.28
N GLY A 150 4.27 -21.60 -4.04
CA GLY A 150 5.08 -20.61 -3.35
C GLY A 150 4.40 -19.26 -3.16
N PRO A 151 5.14 -18.26 -2.64
CA PRO A 151 4.62 -16.93 -2.42
C PRO A 151 4.46 -16.16 -3.73
N GLN A 152 3.34 -15.46 -3.91
CA GLN A 152 3.02 -14.64 -5.07
C GLN A 152 2.52 -13.27 -4.63
N ALA A 153 2.98 -12.20 -5.28
CA ALA A 153 2.42 -10.87 -5.11
C ALA A 153 1.14 -10.75 -5.93
N THR A 154 -0.01 -10.70 -5.27
CA THR A 154 -1.33 -10.72 -5.89
C THR A 154 -2.04 -9.39 -5.75
N ILE A 155 -2.59 -8.89 -6.87
CA ILE A 155 -3.45 -7.71 -6.93
C ILE A 155 -4.78 -8.12 -7.56
N ARG A 156 -5.91 -7.90 -6.83
CA ARG A 156 -7.27 -8.10 -7.35
C ARG A 156 -8.00 -6.78 -7.34
N PHE A 157 -8.43 -6.37 -8.51
CA PHE A 157 -9.14 -5.10 -8.71
C PHE A 157 -10.40 -5.29 -9.53
N TYR A 158 -11.55 -4.92 -8.96
CA TYR A 158 -12.81 -4.82 -9.69
C TYR A 158 -12.93 -3.41 -10.22
N ALA A 159 -12.65 -3.24 -11.51
CA ALA A 159 -12.68 -1.94 -12.18
C ALA A 159 -14.09 -1.60 -12.65
N THR A 160 -14.49 -0.36 -12.44
CA THR A 160 -15.72 0.23 -12.95
C THR A 160 -15.38 1.48 -13.77
N LEU A 161 -15.76 1.48 -15.05
CA LEU A 161 -15.66 2.64 -15.92
C LEU A 161 -17.02 3.31 -16.02
N SER A 162 -17.08 4.60 -15.74
CA SER A 162 -18.32 5.39 -15.74
C SER A 162 -18.21 6.67 -16.54
N GLN A 163 -19.34 7.24 -16.93
CA GLN A 163 -19.50 8.58 -17.47
C GLN A 163 -20.16 9.46 -16.39
N PRO A 164 -19.39 10.21 -15.58
CA PRO A 164 -19.94 10.99 -14.46
C PRO A 164 -21.00 12.01 -14.89
N LEU A 165 -20.75 12.69 -16.02
CA LEU A 165 -21.69 13.69 -16.57
C LEU A 165 -23.04 13.11 -16.99
N ARG A 166 -23.10 11.81 -17.28
CA ARG A 166 -24.32 11.09 -17.68
C ARG A 166 -24.84 10.18 -16.55
N ASN A 167 -24.19 10.17 -15.40
CA ASN A 167 -24.50 9.30 -14.27
C ASN A 167 -24.69 7.82 -14.70
N ARG A 168 -23.78 7.31 -15.55
CA ARG A 168 -23.90 5.99 -16.17
C ARG A 168 -22.62 5.18 -16.03
N ILE A 169 -22.77 3.92 -15.61
CA ILE A 169 -21.70 2.93 -15.72
C ILE A 169 -21.61 2.47 -17.18
N VAL A 170 -20.41 2.52 -17.74
CA VAL A 170 -20.11 2.08 -19.10
C VAL A 170 -19.83 0.59 -19.13
N ALA A 171 -18.93 0.15 -18.24
CA ALA A 171 -18.52 -1.23 -18.14
C ALA A 171 -17.89 -1.50 -16.77
N ALA A 172 -17.88 -2.76 -16.36
CA ALA A 172 -17.15 -3.23 -15.19
C ALA A 172 -16.47 -4.56 -15.49
N ARG A 173 -15.31 -4.81 -14.85
CA ARG A 173 -14.53 -6.03 -15.04
C ARG A 173 -13.65 -6.32 -13.83
N SER A 174 -13.55 -7.61 -13.45
CA SER A 174 -12.56 -8.08 -12.49
C SER A 174 -11.23 -8.35 -13.17
N PHE A 175 -10.16 -7.90 -12.53
CA PHE A 175 -8.78 -8.17 -12.90
C PHE A 175 -8.08 -8.85 -11.73
N GLU A 176 -7.29 -9.85 -12.02
CA GLU A 176 -6.43 -10.52 -11.06
C GLU A 176 -5.08 -10.79 -11.71
N VAL A 177 -4.03 -10.33 -11.06
CA VAL A 177 -2.65 -10.55 -11.49
C VAL A 177 -1.84 -11.03 -10.30
N SER A 178 -1.03 -12.04 -10.53
CA SER A 178 -0.12 -12.61 -9.54
C SER A 178 1.26 -12.81 -10.17
N GLU A 179 2.32 -12.36 -9.47
CA GLU A 179 3.70 -12.56 -9.88
C GLU A 179 4.47 -13.32 -8.79
N PRO A 180 5.25 -14.34 -9.15
CA PRO A 180 6.00 -15.13 -8.18
C PRO A 180 7.04 -14.26 -7.45
N VAL A 181 7.14 -14.45 -6.14
CA VAL A 181 8.22 -13.88 -5.34
C VAL A 181 9.41 -14.82 -5.40
N GLN A 182 10.48 -14.41 -6.07
CA GLN A 182 11.63 -15.28 -6.40
C GLN A 182 12.40 -15.77 -5.16
N SER A 183 12.43 -14.99 -4.09
CA SER A 183 13.02 -15.36 -2.81
C SER A 183 12.28 -14.73 -1.64
N ARG A 184 12.67 -15.08 -0.40
CA ARG A 184 12.03 -14.53 0.82
C ARG A 184 12.52 -13.14 1.21
N GLY A 185 13.34 -12.50 0.38
CA GLY A 185 13.87 -11.17 0.63
C GLY A 185 12.81 -10.08 0.43
N THR A 186 12.96 -8.96 1.11
CA THR A 186 12.05 -7.82 0.99
C THR A 186 12.09 -7.22 -0.42
N SER A 187 13.29 -7.11 -1.00
CA SER A 187 13.48 -6.55 -2.34
C SER A 187 12.70 -7.32 -3.39
N GLU A 188 12.70 -8.64 -3.32
CA GLU A 188 12.00 -9.52 -4.25
C GLU A 188 10.48 -9.42 -4.12
N ILE A 189 9.99 -9.25 -2.88
CA ILE A 189 8.57 -8.99 -2.63
C ILE A 189 8.15 -7.67 -3.29
N ILE A 190 8.92 -6.60 -3.07
CA ILE A 190 8.63 -5.28 -3.64
C ILE A 190 8.70 -5.31 -5.16
N THR A 191 9.70 -5.99 -5.73
CA THR A 191 9.85 -6.19 -7.18
C THR A 191 8.65 -6.94 -7.78
N ALA A 192 8.20 -8.01 -7.14
CA ALA A 192 7.04 -8.78 -7.60
C ALA A 192 5.75 -7.95 -7.60
N PHE A 193 5.55 -7.07 -6.59
CA PHE A 193 4.44 -6.11 -6.61
C PHE A 193 4.55 -5.11 -7.75
N GLY A 194 5.74 -4.63 -8.07
CA GLY A 194 5.97 -3.76 -9.21
C GLY A 194 5.54 -4.42 -10.51
N LEU A 195 6.00 -5.65 -10.76
CA LEU A 195 5.65 -6.44 -11.95
C LEU A 195 4.14 -6.72 -12.02
N SER A 196 3.52 -7.09 -10.89
CA SER A 196 2.06 -7.30 -10.82
C SER A 196 1.30 -6.03 -11.17
N ALA A 197 1.73 -4.88 -10.66
CA ALA A 197 1.07 -3.60 -10.92
C ALA A 197 1.23 -3.16 -12.38
N ASP A 198 2.37 -3.44 -13.00
CA ASP A 198 2.64 -3.12 -14.41
C ASP A 198 1.76 -3.95 -15.34
N ARG A 199 1.68 -5.26 -15.09
CA ARG A 199 0.82 -6.16 -15.86
C ARG A 199 -0.65 -5.79 -15.69
N LEU A 200 -1.10 -5.52 -14.46
CA LEU A 200 -2.46 -5.05 -14.19
C LEU A 200 -2.76 -3.75 -14.95
N ALA A 201 -1.83 -2.78 -14.90
CA ALA A 201 -1.98 -1.50 -15.60
C ALA A 201 -2.15 -1.71 -17.11
N ALA A 202 -1.33 -2.56 -17.74
CA ALA A 202 -1.43 -2.87 -19.15
C ALA A 202 -2.81 -3.48 -19.52
N GLU A 203 -3.31 -4.44 -18.74
CA GLU A 203 -4.61 -5.05 -18.96
C GLU A 203 -5.77 -4.04 -18.81
N ILE A 204 -5.69 -3.17 -17.80
CA ILE A 204 -6.70 -2.12 -17.55
C ILE A 204 -6.68 -1.07 -18.66
N ILE A 205 -5.50 -0.63 -19.11
CA ILE A 205 -5.36 0.35 -20.19
C ILE A 205 -6.02 -0.20 -21.47
N GLU A 206 -5.71 -1.42 -21.87
CA GLU A 206 -6.29 -2.05 -23.07
C GLU A 206 -7.81 -2.19 -22.96
N TRP A 207 -8.32 -2.59 -21.79
CA TRP A 207 -9.76 -2.69 -21.57
C TRP A 207 -10.44 -1.33 -21.62
N THR A 208 -9.91 -0.33 -20.92
CA THR A 208 -10.48 1.02 -20.83
C THR A 208 -10.50 1.69 -22.20
N THR A 209 -9.40 1.54 -22.97
CA THR A 209 -9.30 2.09 -24.34
C THR A 209 -10.35 1.49 -25.26
N ARG A 210 -10.54 0.15 -25.23
CA ARG A 210 -11.60 -0.50 -26.05
C ARG A 210 -13.00 0.03 -25.69
N GLN A 211 -13.30 0.23 -24.41
CA GLN A 211 -14.59 0.78 -23.99
C GLN A 211 -14.75 2.24 -24.46
N GLY A 212 -13.69 3.04 -24.37
CA GLY A 212 -13.68 4.44 -24.87
C GLY A 212 -13.91 4.52 -26.37
N MET A 213 -13.26 3.67 -27.17
CA MET A 213 -13.44 3.59 -28.62
C MET A 213 -14.88 3.21 -28.99
N ALA A 214 -15.46 2.22 -28.31
CA ALA A 214 -16.85 1.81 -28.53
C ALA A 214 -17.84 2.94 -28.29
N LEU A 215 -17.62 3.76 -27.23
CA LEU A 215 -18.43 4.94 -26.96
C LEU A 215 -18.28 6.02 -28.04
N GLN A 216 -17.06 6.21 -28.56
CA GLN A 216 -16.79 7.23 -29.58
C GLN A 216 -17.44 6.86 -30.92
N THR A 217 -17.52 5.58 -31.25
CA THR A 217 -18.20 5.07 -32.46
C THR A 217 -19.70 5.17 -32.33
N GLY A 218 -20.31 4.76 -31.22
CA GLY A 218 -21.75 4.81 -30.99
C GLY A 218 -22.30 6.23 -30.77
N ALA A 219 -21.46 7.25 -30.60
CA ALA A 219 -21.89 8.65 -30.53
C ALA A 219 -21.96 9.34 -31.89
N LYS A 220 -21.56 8.65 -32.98
CA LYS A 220 -21.58 9.15 -34.37
C LYS A 220 -22.77 8.66 -35.15
N GLU A 221 -23.56 7.73 -34.60
CA GLU A 221 -24.87 7.28 -35.13
C GLU A 221 -26.03 8.06 -34.46
#